data_7be71b2c91b8518c387b48a22c62ae67
#
_entry.id   7be71b2c91b8518c387b48a22c62ae67
#
_cell.length_a   1.000
_cell.length_b   1.000
_cell.length_c   1.000
_cell.angle_alpha   90.00
_cell.angle_beta   90.00
_cell.angle_gamma   90.00
#
_symmetry.space_group_name_H-M   'P 1'
#
loop_
_entity.id
_entity.type
_entity.pdbx_description
1 polymer ?
#
loop_
_entity_poly.entity_id
_entity_poly.type
_entity_poly.pdbx_seq_one_letter_code
_entity_poly.pdbx_strand_id
1 'polypeptide(L)'
;MLATDATMEKLLPYFERELSMLRRLGAEFAGRYPKLAGSLQISGETCADPHVERLIQASAFLNARVAKLLDDGYANFTEALLGMLYPHYLRPIPSCSIARVDYSGAKANAISSVTTLPRGTAMKSLGRGVVTCRFRTVYDVMVAPVAISAAWFEPYIQTPSTLPLPGEAGSAICLTIENTAAGRGLASLGLSTLRVFIDGEASLRATLRDTLFMRAACACVEANGQWRMLDRLPIAPAGFTAEEALLPAAPSEHSAYRLLSEYFAFQEKFDFFDIDLFALLAASPADCSRLTLWIALDDVRADAPAARVLRTLSQDNLVLGCTPVINLFTQPATPIRINHRRSSYPLMPDEMPGSACEIYSIDSVQLLRKSQQGSSVTEFFPYYSLRHGEAASRKGHYWLAHRDEELADAEAGHEYSLTLVDRDFSPLKLDEGTASVRVTCTNRNLPHGLQYGRPSGDLSTEAAAGSFPIRMLRRPTLSYRQATVGGNQWGLIAHLALNHRSLTQEGLPALTAMLRLYAQQDSAVSQRQIDGVTALSHRPATAWVRQAQGNAYLRGIEVRVSLDEEAYAGTGLHAFAQLLDHLFGLHVHLNSFTQLVVLSHVSGKELMRCLPRNGTLTLA
;
A
#
# COMPACT_ATOMS: atom_id res chain seq x y z
N MET A 1 -0.18 35.44 14.86
CA MET A 1 1.21 35.91 14.71
C MET A 1 2.14 34.78 14.24
N LEU A 2 1.96 33.52 14.66
CA LEU A 2 2.77 32.37 14.21
C LEU A 2 2.50 31.92 12.75
N ALA A 3 1.27 32.09 12.25
CA ALA A 3 0.93 31.73 10.86
C ALA A 3 1.59 32.64 9.81
N THR A 4 1.98 33.87 10.19
CA THR A 4 2.64 34.84 9.29
C THR A 4 4.11 34.46 9.05
N ASP A 5 4.79 33.82 10.01
CA ASP A 5 6.20 33.46 9.89
C ASP A 5 6.39 32.26 8.95
N ALA A 6 5.57 31.22 9.04
CA ALA A 6 5.63 30.04 8.15
C ALA A 6 5.34 30.39 6.68
N THR A 7 4.44 31.34 6.43
CA THR A 7 4.14 31.82 5.07
C THR A 7 5.31 32.62 4.50
N MET A 8 6.00 33.39 5.33
CA MET A 8 7.19 34.14 4.95
C MET A 8 8.38 33.23 4.64
N GLU A 9 8.59 32.16 5.44
CA GLU A 9 9.64 31.16 5.18
C GLU A 9 9.44 30.48 3.81
N LYS A 10 8.22 30.07 3.45
CA LYS A 10 7.91 29.47 2.16
C LYS A 10 8.12 30.43 0.98
N LEU A 11 8.03 31.73 1.20
CA LEU A 11 8.22 32.76 0.16
C LEU A 11 9.69 33.13 -0.04
N LEU A 12 10.54 32.89 0.95
CA LEU A 12 11.95 33.31 0.94
C LEU A 12 12.74 32.76 -0.25
N PRO A 13 12.68 31.48 -0.63
CA PRO A 13 13.42 30.95 -1.80
C PRO A 13 13.03 31.63 -3.11
N TYR A 14 11.74 31.93 -3.29
CA TYR A 14 11.24 32.67 -4.46
C TYR A 14 11.77 34.09 -4.45
N PHE A 15 11.76 34.75 -3.30
CA PHE A 15 12.26 36.11 -3.16
C PHE A 15 13.76 36.21 -3.47
N GLU A 16 14.57 35.29 -2.95
CA GLU A 16 16.01 35.25 -3.22
C GLU A 16 16.33 35.02 -4.70
N ARG A 17 15.57 34.13 -5.35
CA ARG A 17 15.69 33.85 -6.79
C ARG A 17 15.36 35.10 -7.61
N GLU A 18 14.23 35.73 -7.35
CA GLU A 18 13.78 36.93 -8.10
C GLU A 18 14.70 38.13 -7.85
N LEU A 19 15.17 38.31 -6.62
CA LEU A 19 16.13 39.36 -6.28
C LEU A 19 17.46 39.17 -7.00
N SER A 20 17.99 37.95 -7.02
CA SER A 20 19.22 37.61 -7.77
C SER A 20 19.06 37.85 -9.24
N MET A 21 17.90 37.48 -9.83
CA MET A 21 17.58 37.73 -11.23
C MET A 21 17.53 39.23 -11.55
N LEU A 22 16.83 40.02 -10.73
CA LEU A 22 16.72 41.47 -10.93
C LEU A 22 18.08 42.17 -10.81
N ARG A 23 18.94 41.74 -9.88
CA ARG A 23 20.32 42.27 -9.75
C ARG A 23 21.17 41.98 -11.00
N ARG A 24 21.07 40.74 -11.51
CA ARG A 24 21.78 40.38 -12.77
C ARG A 24 21.27 41.20 -13.94
N LEU A 25 19.97 41.40 -14.10
CA LEU A 25 19.40 42.27 -15.14
C LEU A 25 19.82 43.73 -14.94
N GLY A 26 19.95 44.19 -13.70
CA GLY A 26 20.50 45.51 -13.36
C GLY A 26 21.95 45.69 -13.84
N ALA A 27 22.78 44.66 -13.66
CA ALA A 27 24.17 44.66 -14.17
C ALA A 27 24.21 44.70 -15.71
N GLU A 28 23.34 43.93 -16.39
CA GLU A 28 23.24 44.00 -17.88
C GLU A 28 22.74 45.36 -18.35
N PHE A 29 21.78 45.96 -17.66
CA PHE A 29 21.29 47.30 -17.93
C PHE A 29 22.39 48.36 -17.76
N ALA A 30 23.17 48.26 -16.68
CA ALA A 30 24.31 49.17 -16.45
C ALA A 30 25.37 49.09 -17.56
N GLY A 31 25.63 47.89 -18.07
CA GLY A 31 26.52 47.70 -19.21
C GLY A 31 26.01 48.29 -20.51
N ARG A 32 24.71 48.22 -20.78
CA ARG A 32 24.07 48.75 -21.99
C ARG A 32 23.82 50.26 -21.97
N TYR A 33 23.47 50.78 -20.79
CA TYR A 33 23.03 52.17 -20.60
C TYR A 33 23.75 52.85 -19.44
N PRO A 34 25.09 53.04 -19.50
CA PRO A 34 25.88 53.50 -18.35
C PRO A 34 25.50 54.87 -17.82
N LYS A 35 25.02 55.78 -18.68
CA LYS A 35 24.57 57.12 -18.24
C LYS A 35 23.30 57.06 -17.45
N LEU A 36 22.34 56.21 -17.84
CA LEU A 36 21.08 56.02 -17.10
C LEU A 36 21.30 55.26 -15.81
N ALA A 37 22.11 54.22 -15.86
CA ALA A 37 22.50 53.44 -14.67
C ALA A 37 23.23 54.31 -13.62
N GLY A 38 24.09 55.22 -14.09
CA GLY A 38 24.77 56.19 -13.23
C GLY A 38 23.79 57.14 -12.54
N SER A 39 22.69 57.56 -13.19
CA SER A 39 21.65 58.41 -12.58
C SER A 39 20.84 57.65 -11.53
N LEU A 40 20.74 56.34 -11.65
CA LEU A 40 20.07 55.44 -10.68
C LEU A 40 21.04 54.84 -9.67
N GLN A 41 22.31 55.20 -9.74
CA GLN A 41 23.38 54.65 -8.91
C GLN A 41 23.50 53.12 -8.94
N ILE A 42 23.11 52.51 -10.06
CA ILE A 42 23.26 51.05 -10.31
C ILE A 42 24.65 50.77 -10.84
N SER A 43 25.49 50.09 -10.05
CA SER A 43 26.84 49.67 -10.41
C SER A 43 26.98 48.16 -10.30
N GLY A 44 26.90 47.47 -11.45
CA GLY A 44 26.92 46.02 -11.48
C GLY A 44 25.69 45.42 -10.78
N GLU A 45 25.89 44.46 -9.87
CA GLU A 45 24.84 43.78 -9.14
C GLU A 45 24.36 44.55 -7.89
N THR A 46 24.89 45.71 -7.61
CA THR A 46 24.58 46.51 -6.42
C THR A 46 24.00 47.88 -6.82
N CYS A 47 23.13 48.41 -5.99
CA CYS A 47 22.60 49.76 -6.10
C CYS A 47 22.99 50.56 -4.87
N ALA A 48 23.65 51.72 -5.09
CA ALA A 48 24.09 52.61 -4.00
C ALA A 48 22.97 53.51 -3.49
N ASP A 49 21.92 53.74 -4.30
CA ASP A 49 20.73 54.49 -3.85
C ASP A 49 19.80 53.58 -3.03
N PRO A 50 19.57 53.86 -1.72
CA PRO A 50 18.69 53.05 -0.88
C PRO A 50 17.21 53.03 -1.35
N HIS A 51 16.76 54.06 -2.07
CA HIS A 51 15.36 54.09 -2.58
C HIS A 51 15.20 53.16 -3.79
N VAL A 52 16.17 53.15 -4.69
CA VAL A 52 16.20 52.24 -5.86
C VAL A 52 16.35 50.80 -5.39
N GLU A 53 17.26 50.53 -4.43
CA GLU A 53 17.42 49.18 -3.86
C GLU A 53 16.13 48.67 -3.21
N ARG A 54 15.40 49.51 -2.46
CA ARG A 54 14.07 49.15 -1.89
C ARG A 54 13.03 48.88 -2.96
N LEU A 55 13.05 49.60 -4.07
CA LEU A 55 12.16 49.33 -5.21
C LEU A 55 12.46 48.01 -5.88
N ILE A 56 13.76 47.66 -6.03
CA ILE A 56 14.18 46.34 -6.55
C ILE A 56 13.70 45.23 -5.61
N GLN A 57 13.90 45.38 -4.30
CA GLN A 57 13.45 44.41 -3.30
C GLN A 57 11.93 44.30 -3.27
N ALA A 58 11.16 45.41 -3.35
CA ALA A 58 9.73 45.39 -3.41
C ALA A 58 9.22 44.69 -4.68
N SER A 59 9.86 44.95 -5.81
CA SER A 59 9.55 44.26 -7.09
C SER A 59 9.87 42.77 -7.02
N ALA A 60 11.02 42.40 -6.45
CA ALA A 60 11.37 41.00 -6.21
C ALA A 60 10.35 40.30 -5.33
N PHE A 61 9.86 40.98 -4.27
CA PHE A 61 8.85 40.43 -3.38
C PHE A 61 7.50 40.23 -4.07
N LEU A 62 7.06 41.20 -4.89
CA LEU A 62 5.83 41.04 -5.67
C LEU A 62 5.95 39.91 -6.70
N ASN A 63 7.07 39.83 -7.41
CA ASN A 63 7.32 38.76 -8.37
C ASN A 63 7.40 37.40 -7.68
N ALA A 64 8.03 37.31 -6.52
CA ALA A 64 8.08 36.09 -5.71
C ALA A 64 6.68 35.59 -5.32
N ARG A 65 5.77 36.51 -4.95
CA ARG A 65 4.36 36.16 -4.68
C ARG A 65 3.64 35.65 -5.91
N VAL A 66 3.87 36.26 -7.08
CA VAL A 66 3.29 35.80 -8.35
C VAL A 66 3.86 34.44 -8.75
N ALA A 67 5.18 34.27 -8.65
CA ALA A 67 5.83 33.00 -8.94
C ALA A 67 5.32 31.86 -8.04
N LYS A 68 5.20 32.13 -6.73
CA LYS A 68 4.59 31.17 -5.80
C LYS A 68 3.14 30.86 -6.17
N LEU A 69 2.33 31.86 -6.49
CA LEU A 69 0.93 31.66 -6.89
C LEU A 69 0.80 30.83 -8.18
N LEU A 70 1.71 30.99 -9.13
CA LEU A 70 1.77 30.18 -10.35
C LEU A 70 2.16 28.72 -10.04
N ASP A 71 3.16 28.52 -9.18
CA ASP A 71 3.57 27.17 -8.76
C ASP A 71 2.48 26.46 -7.97
N ASP A 72 1.78 27.18 -7.05
CA ASP A 72 0.63 26.66 -6.31
C ASP A 72 -0.55 26.32 -7.26
N GLY A 73 -0.78 27.14 -8.30
CA GLY A 73 -1.79 26.88 -9.33
C GLY A 73 -1.46 25.64 -10.19
N TYR A 74 -0.18 25.39 -10.42
CA TYR A 74 0.28 24.18 -11.11
C TYR A 74 0.08 22.93 -10.25
N ALA A 75 0.33 23.03 -8.94
CA ALA A 75 0.07 21.95 -7.98
C ALA A 75 -1.42 21.58 -7.97
N ASN A 76 -2.32 22.55 -7.94
CA ASN A 76 -3.77 22.32 -7.98
C ASN A 76 -4.21 21.55 -9.25
N PHE A 77 -3.62 21.86 -10.41
CA PHE A 77 -3.92 21.13 -11.65
C PHE A 77 -3.44 19.67 -11.59
N THR A 78 -2.22 19.44 -11.11
CA THR A 78 -1.68 18.08 -10.98
C THR A 78 -2.42 17.26 -9.94
N GLU A 79 -2.84 17.87 -8.82
CA GLU A 79 -3.70 17.24 -7.82
C GLU A 79 -5.06 16.84 -8.38
N ALA A 80 -5.71 17.74 -9.13
CA ALA A 80 -6.98 17.44 -9.78
C ALA A 80 -6.86 16.27 -10.76
N LEU A 81 -5.78 16.23 -11.55
CA LEU A 81 -5.52 15.14 -12.49
C LEU A 81 -5.21 13.82 -11.77
N LEU A 82 -4.38 13.84 -10.73
CA LEU A 82 -4.10 12.68 -9.89
C LEU A 82 -5.36 12.23 -9.13
N GLY A 83 -6.17 13.16 -8.63
CA GLY A 83 -7.44 12.86 -7.99
C GLY A 83 -8.42 12.09 -8.87
N MET A 84 -8.32 12.26 -10.19
CA MET A 84 -9.08 11.51 -11.18
C MET A 84 -8.44 10.16 -11.56
N LEU A 85 -7.11 10.15 -11.79
CA LEU A 85 -6.37 9.00 -12.28
C LEU A 85 -5.89 8.07 -11.15
N TYR A 86 -5.42 8.67 -10.04
CA TYR A 86 -4.75 7.98 -8.91
C TYR A 86 -5.06 8.62 -7.58
N PRO A 87 -6.32 8.62 -7.12
CA PRO A 87 -6.72 9.28 -5.88
C PRO A 87 -6.01 8.73 -4.64
N HIS A 88 -5.58 7.47 -4.64
CA HIS A 88 -4.87 6.88 -3.52
C HIS A 88 -3.50 7.54 -3.24
N TYR A 89 -2.83 8.10 -4.25
CA TYR A 89 -1.55 8.79 -4.08
C TYR A 89 -1.69 10.09 -3.28
N LEU A 90 -2.82 10.78 -3.42
CA LEU A 90 -3.13 12.00 -2.68
C LEU A 90 -3.65 11.75 -1.27
N ARG A 91 -4.05 10.51 -0.96
CA ARG A 91 -4.60 10.15 0.34
C ARG A 91 -3.49 9.86 1.36
N PRO A 92 -3.76 10.05 2.67
CA PRO A 92 -2.80 9.62 3.68
C PRO A 92 -2.67 8.10 3.65
N ILE A 93 -1.47 7.58 3.88
CA ILE A 93 -1.28 6.18 4.19
C ILE A 93 -1.61 6.00 5.68
N PRO A 94 -2.68 5.27 6.03
CA PRO A 94 -3.10 5.13 7.41
C PRO A 94 -2.15 4.24 8.22
N SER A 95 -2.21 4.38 9.52
CA SER A 95 -1.48 3.50 10.45
C SER A 95 -1.93 2.05 10.30
N CYS A 96 -0.97 1.13 10.20
CA CYS A 96 -1.17 -0.31 10.01
C CYS A 96 -0.49 -1.11 11.12
N SER A 97 -1.00 -2.29 11.41
CA SER A 97 -0.41 -3.26 12.33
C SER A 97 -0.82 -4.68 11.94
N ILE A 98 -0.28 -5.69 12.64
CA ILE A 98 -0.74 -7.08 12.58
C ILE A 98 -1.52 -7.39 13.84
N ALA A 99 -2.77 -7.79 13.70
CA ALA A 99 -3.60 -8.26 14.80
C ALA A 99 -3.70 -9.79 14.79
N ARG A 100 -3.67 -10.39 15.96
CA ARG A 100 -3.89 -11.83 16.20
C ARG A 100 -5.11 -12.01 17.08
N VAL A 101 -6.06 -12.82 16.66
CA VAL A 101 -7.10 -13.38 17.52
C VAL A 101 -6.47 -14.53 18.30
N ASP A 102 -6.29 -14.34 19.61
CA ASP A 102 -5.57 -15.31 20.44
C ASP A 102 -6.53 -16.35 21.01
N TYR A 103 -6.62 -17.45 20.29
CA TYR A 103 -7.40 -18.62 20.70
C TYR A 103 -6.52 -19.81 21.12
N SER A 104 -5.24 -19.55 21.44
CA SER A 104 -4.30 -20.56 21.91
C SER A 104 -4.47 -20.90 23.41
N GLY A 105 -3.82 -21.98 23.85
CA GLY A 105 -3.81 -22.42 25.25
C GLY A 105 -5.16 -22.98 25.75
N ALA A 106 -5.53 -22.71 26.99
CA ALA A 106 -6.76 -23.21 27.61
C ALA A 106 -8.06 -22.87 26.86
N LYS A 107 -8.04 -21.81 26.05
CA LYS A 107 -9.18 -21.38 25.22
C LYS A 107 -9.30 -22.18 23.92
N ALA A 108 -8.25 -22.83 23.44
CA ALA A 108 -8.30 -23.68 22.26
C ALA A 108 -9.29 -24.85 22.43
N ASN A 109 -9.39 -25.41 23.63
CA ASN A 109 -10.32 -26.49 23.96
C ASN A 109 -11.80 -26.06 23.96
N ALA A 110 -12.09 -24.76 24.02
CA ALA A 110 -13.44 -24.23 23.96
C ALA A 110 -13.96 -24.05 22.51
N ILE A 111 -13.08 -24.17 21.52
CA ILE A 111 -13.46 -24.04 20.10
C ILE A 111 -13.86 -25.42 19.58
N SER A 112 -15.13 -25.59 19.28
CA SER A 112 -15.66 -26.83 18.71
C SER A 112 -16.01 -26.75 17.24
N SER A 113 -16.03 -25.55 16.67
CA SER A 113 -16.41 -25.26 15.28
C SER A 113 -15.57 -24.14 14.68
N VAL A 114 -15.48 -24.13 13.36
CA VAL A 114 -14.82 -23.05 12.63
C VAL A 114 -15.68 -21.79 12.65
N THR A 115 -15.08 -20.67 13.01
CA THR A 115 -15.70 -19.33 12.96
C THR A 115 -14.82 -18.41 12.14
N THR A 116 -15.41 -17.67 11.22
CA THR A 116 -14.69 -16.70 10.38
C THR A 116 -15.00 -15.28 10.84
N LEU A 117 -13.97 -14.50 11.09
CA LEU A 117 -14.04 -13.06 11.27
C LEU A 117 -13.79 -12.44 9.89
N PRO A 118 -14.82 -11.87 9.23
CA PRO A 118 -14.67 -11.42 7.86
C PRO A 118 -13.77 -10.18 7.76
N ARG A 119 -13.15 -10.04 6.63
CA ARG A 119 -12.45 -8.84 6.18
C ARG A 119 -13.35 -7.61 6.36
N GLY A 120 -12.75 -6.46 6.72
CA GLY A 120 -13.48 -5.21 6.96
C GLY A 120 -14.15 -5.13 8.32
N THR A 121 -14.03 -6.16 9.17
CA THR A 121 -14.57 -6.13 10.53
C THR A 121 -13.95 -4.99 11.33
N ALA A 122 -14.82 -4.17 11.93
CA ALA A 122 -14.41 -3.04 12.74
C ALA A 122 -13.84 -3.51 14.09
N MET A 123 -12.75 -2.89 14.50
CA MET A 123 -12.09 -3.10 15.79
C MET A 123 -11.82 -1.76 16.46
N LYS A 124 -11.93 -1.73 17.79
CA LYS A 124 -11.70 -0.54 18.62
C LYS A 124 -10.52 -0.80 19.56
N SER A 125 -9.66 0.18 19.74
CA SER A 125 -8.55 0.09 20.71
C SER A 125 -9.08 0.01 22.14
N LEU A 126 -8.49 -0.90 22.93
CA LEU A 126 -8.71 -1.01 24.37
C LEU A 126 -7.66 -0.16 25.08
N GLY A 127 -8.08 0.87 25.82
CA GLY A 127 -7.17 1.72 26.58
C GLY A 127 -7.89 2.92 27.19
N ARG A 128 -7.24 3.56 28.15
CA ARG A 128 -7.75 4.77 28.83
C ARG A 128 -7.38 6.07 28.06
N GLY A 129 -7.16 5.98 26.76
CA GLY A 129 -6.89 7.16 25.92
C GLY A 129 -8.14 8.04 25.79
N VAL A 130 -7.93 9.35 25.59
CA VAL A 130 -9.01 10.32 25.37
C VAL A 130 -9.80 10.00 24.09
N VAL A 131 -9.14 9.39 23.10
CA VAL A 131 -9.74 9.02 21.81
C VAL A 131 -9.54 7.53 21.54
N THR A 132 -10.63 6.84 21.20
CA THR A 132 -10.59 5.45 20.77
C THR A 132 -10.17 5.36 19.31
N CYS A 133 -9.04 4.70 19.04
CA CYS A 133 -8.61 4.42 17.69
C CYS A 133 -9.42 3.26 17.10
N ARG A 134 -9.82 3.42 15.82
CA ARG A 134 -10.66 2.45 15.12
C ARG A 134 -9.86 1.82 13.98
N PHE A 135 -9.89 0.49 13.91
CA PHE A 135 -9.22 -0.30 12.87
C PHE A 135 -10.25 -1.16 12.15
N ARG A 136 -9.84 -1.71 11.01
CA ARG A 136 -10.58 -2.79 10.33
C ARG A 136 -9.61 -3.88 9.88
N THR A 137 -10.11 -5.13 9.83
CA THR A 137 -9.36 -6.27 9.32
C THR A 137 -9.16 -6.18 7.81
N VAL A 138 -8.02 -6.69 7.32
CA VAL A 138 -7.69 -6.72 5.90
C VAL A 138 -7.93 -8.10 5.30
N TYR A 139 -7.68 -9.16 6.05
CA TYR A 139 -7.94 -10.55 5.65
C TYR A 139 -9.06 -11.15 6.47
N ASP A 140 -9.70 -12.17 5.93
CA ASP A 140 -10.55 -13.05 6.70
C ASP A 140 -9.71 -13.81 7.72
N VAL A 141 -10.17 -13.87 8.97
CA VAL A 141 -9.49 -14.61 10.02
C VAL A 141 -10.31 -15.82 10.39
N MET A 142 -9.76 -16.99 10.12
CA MET A 142 -10.38 -18.24 10.57
C MET A 142 -9.91 -18.58 11.98
N VAL A 143 -10.88 -18.75 12.88
CA VAL A 143 -10.70 -19.26 14.24
C VAL A 143 -11.21 -20.69 14.24
N ALA A 144 -10.29 -21.63 14.37
CA ALA A 144 -10.56 -23.06 14.27
C ALA A 144 -9.73 -23.84 15.29
N PRO A 145 -10.15 -25.03 15.71
CA PRO A 145 -9.37 -25.88 16.62
C PRO A 145 -8.20 -26.54 15.90
N VAL A 146 -7.32 -25.72 15.31
CA VAL A 146 -6.10 -26.13 14.60
C VAL A 146 -4.91 -25.39 15.17
N ALA A 147 -3.82 -26.09 15.35
CA ALA A 147 -2.54 -25.52 15.77
C ALA A 147 -1.38 -26.04 14.91
N ILE A 148 -0.37 -25.21 14.75
CA ILE A 148 0.96 -25.65 14.29
C ILE A 148 1.72 -26.04 15.56
N SER A 149 1.86 -27.35 15.80
CA SER A 149 2.45 -27.88 17.04
C SER A 149 3.96 -28.02 16.99
N ALA A 150 4.55 -28.05 15.80
CA ALA A 150 5.99 -28.02 15.59
C ALA A 150 6.34 -27.40 14.25
N ALA A 151 7.45 -26.67 14.20
CA ALA A 151 8.06 -26.20 12.96
C ALA A 151 9.57 -26.19 13.13
N TRP A 152 10.30 -26.70 12.12
CA TRP A 152 11.76 -26.73 12.16
C TRP A 152 12.35 -26.79 10.75
N PHE A 153 13.62 -26.50 10.66
CA PHE A 153 14.42 -26.70 9.46
C PHE A 153 15.22 -27.99 9.61
N GLU A 154 15.07 -28.91 8.64
CA GLU A 154 15.82 -30.16 8.56
C GLU A 154 16.95 -30.01 7.54
N PRO A 155 18.22 -29.97 8.00
CA PRO A 155 19.36 -29.77 7.10
C PRO A 155 19.67 -30.95 6.18
N TYR A 156 19.19 -32.14 6.51
CA TYR A 156 19.37 -33.36 5.74
C TYR A 156 18.07 -34.15 5.72
N ILE A 157 17.30 -33.97 4.66
CA ILE A 157 16.00 -34.65 4.55
C ILE A 157 16.22 -36.16 4.36
N GLN A 158 15.58 -36.97 5.21
CA GLN A 158 15.54 -38.42 5.10
C GLN A 158 14.10 -38.85 4.82
N THR A 159 13.86 -39.31 3.61
CA THR A 159 12.55 -39.89 3.24
C THR A 159 12.67 -41.41 3.14
N PRO A 160 11.57 -42.15 3.31
CA PRO A 160 11.53 -43.56 3.01
C PRO A 160 12.01 -43.85 1.57
N SER A 161 12.70 -44.97 1.36
CA SER A 161 13.23 -45.37 0.04
C SER A 161 12.16 -45.48 -1.07
N THR A 162 10.90 -45.58 -0.67
CA THR A 162 9.73 -45.60 -1.56
C THR A 162 9.35 -44.24 -2.13
N LEU A 163 9.95 -43.13 -1.62
CA LEU A 163 9.63 -41.77 -1.99
C LEU A 163 10.89 -41.05 -2.56
N PRO A 164 11.18 -41.23 -3.86
CA PRO A 164 12.33 -40.57 -4.45
C PRO A 164 12.13 -39.06 -4.49
N LEU A 165 13.03 -38.32 -3.86
CA LEU A 165 13.10 -36.86 -3.98
C LEU A 165 13.84 -36.47 -5.26
N PRO A 166 13.55 -35.26 -5.84
CA PRO A 166 14.39 -34.70 -6.89
C PRO A 166 15.84 -34.63 -6.43
N GLY A 167 16.80 -34.94 -7.33
CA GLY A 167 18.21 -35.18 -6.96
C GLY A 167 18.95 -33.99 -6.33
N GLU A 168 18.40 -32.79 -6.35
CA GLU A 168 18.96 -31.56 -5.77
C GLU A 168 18.34 -31.18 -4.42
N ALA A 169 17.24 -31.84 -4.00
CA ALA A 169 16.57 -31.57 -2.73
C ALA A 169 17.33 -32.22 -1.56
N GLY A 170 18.07 -31.40 -0.81
CA GLY A 170 18.94 -31.88 0.30
C GLY A 170 18.45 -31.53 1.69
N SER A 171 17.59 -30.55 1.85
CA SER A 171 17.07 -30.04 3.14
C SER A 171 15.56 -29.82 3.08
N ALA A 172 14.93 -29.56 4.22
CA ALA A 172 13.48 -29.31 4.25
C ALA A 172 13.07 -28.32 5.32
N ILE A 173 11.93 -27.65 5.09
CA ILE A 173 11.13 -26.98 6.11
C ILE A 173 9.97 -27.90 6.48
N CYS A 174 9.83 -28.16 7.76
CA CYS A 174 8.86 -29.10 8.31
C CYS A 174 7.83 -28.38 9.18
N LEU A 175 6.55 -28.69 8.99
CA LEU A 175 5.42 -28.07 9.70
C LEU A 175 4.47 -29.17 10.16
N THR A 176 4.24 -29.29 11.48
CA THR A 176 3.25 -30.21 12.02
C THR A 176 1.96 -29.49 12.34
N ILE A 177 0.87 -29.90 11.70
CA ILE A 177 -0.48 -29.35 11.88
C ILE A 177 -1.30 -30.39 12.62
N GLU A 178 -2.01 -29.95 13.67
CA GLU A 178 -2.87 -30.84 14.46
C GLU A 178 -4.22 -30.22 14.79
N ASN A 179 -5.23 -31.07 14.92
CA ASN A 179 -6.53 -30.70 15.45
C ASN A 179 -6.47 -30.69 16.98
N THR A 180 -6.76 -29.54 17.60
CA THR A 180 -6.74 -29.40 19.06
C THR A 180 -8.04 -29.89 19.71
N ALA A 181 -9.10 -30.17 18.93
CA ALA A 181 -10.33 -30.78 19.44
C ALA A 181 -10.14 -32.30 19.59
N ALA A 182 -10.23 -32.79 20.80
CA ALA A 182 -10.03 -34.20 21.14
C ALA A 182 -10.91 -35.14 20.29
N GLY A 183 -10.29 -36.18 19.71
CA GLY A 183 -11.00 -37.28 19.05
C GLY A 183 -11.56 -36.93 17.65
N ARG A 184 -11.19 -35.82 17.06
CA ARG A 184 -11.63 -35.41 15.72
C ARG A 184 -10.48 -35.34 14.74
N GLY A 185 -10.66 -35.91 13.54
CA GLY A 185 -9.72 -35.75 12.43
C GLY A 185 -9.74 -34.32 11.87
N LEU A 186 -8.64 -33.89 11.24
CA LEU A 186 -8.51 -32.59 10.58
C LEU A 186 -9.55 -32.40 9.47
N ALA A 187 -9.89 -33.47 8.74
CA ALA A 187 -10.89 -33.45 7.67
C ALA A 187 -12.29 -33.03 8.16
N SER A 188 -12.64 -33.32 9.43
CA SER A 188 -13.93 -32.97 10.01
C SER A 188 -14.16 -31.46 10.16
N LEU A 189 -13.12 -30.64 10.05
CA LEU A 189 -13.18 -29.19 10.16
C LEU A 189 -13.68 -28.50 8.90
N GLY A 190 -13.64 -29.18 7.74
CA GLY A 190 -14.08 -28.61 6.47
C GLY A 190 -13.23 -27.41 5.97
N LEU A 191 -11.99 -27.28 6.46
CA LEU A 191 -11.07 -26.22 6.06
C LEU A 191 -10.38 -26.59 4.75
N SER A 192 -10.44 -25.71 3.77
CA SER A 192 -9.69 -25.87 2.52
C SER A 192 -8.29 -25.24 2.58
N THR A 193 -8.15 -24.15 3.31
CA THR A 193 -6.93 -23.35 3.36
C THR A 193 -6.63 -22.94 4.78
N LEU A 194 -5.35 -22.89 5.13
CA LEU A 194 -4.87 -22.42 6.42
C LEU A 194 -3.90 -21.25 6.20
N ARG A 195 -4.30 -20.05 6.60
CA ARG A 195 -3.47 -18.85 6.49
C ARG A 195 -2.53 -18.73 7.68
N VAL A 196 -1.25 -18.58 7.40
CA VAL A 196 -0.15 -18.52 8.37
C VAL A 196 0.55 -17.18 8.26
N PHE A 197 0.83 -16.54 9.38
CA PHE A 197 1.69 -15.37 9.49
C PHE A 197 3.08 -15.79 9.95
N ILE A 198 4.11 -15.32 9.26
CA ILE A 198 5.51 -15.52 9.64
C ILE A 198 5.90 -14.45 10.65
N ASP A 199 6.08 -14.84 11.92
CA ASP A 199 6.49 -13.94 13.00
C ASP A 199 7.96 -14.17 13.38
N GLY A 200 8.59 -13.18 13.98
CA GLY A 200 9.98 -13.24 14.44
C GLY A 200 10.84 -12.08 13.95
N GLU A 201 12.15 -12.23 14.06
CA GLU A 201 13.11 -11.24 13.59
C GLU A 201 13.05 -11.07 12.06
N ALA A 202 13.37 -9.87 11.59
CA ALA A 202 13.29 -9.51 10.18
C ALA A 202 14.11 -10.46 9.28
N SER A 203 15.29 -10.89 9.74
CA SER A 203 16.14 -11.82 9.03
C SER A 203 15.50 -13.20 8.85
N LEU A 204 14.84 -13.75 9.89
CA LEU A 204 14.14 -15.02 9.82
C LEU A 204 12.92 -14.92 8.90
N ARG A 205 12.09 -13.89 9.06
CA ARG A 205 10.89 -13.67 8.23
C ARG A 205 11.23 -13.61 6.74
N ALA A 206 12.23 -12.81 6.40
CA ALA A 206 12.72 -12.65 5.03
C ALA A 206 13.27 -13.97 4.48
N THR A 207 14.21 -14.62 5.21
CA THR A 207 14.84 -15.87 4.78
C THR A 207 13.81 -16.99 4.63
N LEU A 208 12.89 -17.13 5.58
CA LEU A 208 11.86 -18.18 5.52
C LEU A 208 10.92 -17.99 4.33
N ARG A 209 10.43 -16.77 4.09
CA ARG A 209 9.57 -16.45 2.95
C ARG A 209 10.29 -16.69 1.62
N ASP A 210 11.53 -16.20 1.48
CA ASP A 210 12.31 -16.40 0.26
C ASP A 210 12.61 -17.88 0.02
N THR A 211 12.92 -18.64 1.07
CA THR A 211 13.16 -20.09 0.96
C THR A 211 11.88 -20.82 0.54
N LEU A 212 10.74 -20.55 1.16
CA LEU A 212 9.47 -21.20 0.84
C LEU A 212 9.03 -20.96 -0.61
N PHE A 213 9.28 -19.79 -1.19
CA PHE A 213 8.75 -19.44 -2.50
C PHE A 213 9.77 -19.43 -3.63
N MET A 214 11.07 -19.48 -3.32
CA MET A 214 12.12 -19.47 -4.33
C MET A 214 12.95 -20.76 -4.35
N ARG A 215 12.91 -21.56 -3.27
CA ARG A 215 13.75 -22.77 -3.12
C ARG A 215 12.96 -24.04 -2.87
N ALA A 216 11.64 -23.98 -2.71
CA ALA A 216 10.83 -25.19 -2.56
C ALA A 216 10.78 -25.96 -3.90
N ALA A 217 11.26 -27.20 -3.88
CA ALA A 217 11.30 -28.07 -5.05
C ALA A 217 10.08 -29.00 -5.11
N CYS A 218 9.73 -29.64 -4.00
CA CYS A 218 8.58 -30.52 -3.89
C CYS A 218 8.08 -30.55 -2.44
N ALA A 219 6.94 -31.19 -2.22
CA ALA A 219 6.40 -31.36 -0.88
C ALA A 219 5.87 -32.77 -0.67
N CYS A 220 6.01 -33.25 0.56
CA CYS A 220 5.47 -34.52 1.03
C CYS A 220 4.64 -34.30 2.29
N VAL A 221 3.66 -35.15 2.49
CA VAL A 221 2.91 -35.22 3.73
C VAL A 221 3.19 -36.53 4.44
N GLU A 222 3.41 -36.45 5.74
CA GLU A 222 3.51 -37.58 6.63
C GLU A 222 2.35 -37.57 7.62
N ALA A 223 1.56 -38.63 7.63
CA ALA A 223 0.45 -38.81 8.55
C ALA A 223 0.38 -40.27 9.01
N ASN A 224 0.32 -40.50 10.32
CA ASN A 224 0.26 -41.83 10.92
C ASN A 224 1.40 -42.77 10.42
N GLY A 225 2.60 -42.24 10.16
CA GLY A 225 3.77 -43.00 9.64
C GLY A 225 3.69 -43.28 8.14
N GLN A 226 2.68 -42.85 7.44
CA GLN A 226 2.54 -42.96 5.98
C GLN A 226 3.01 -41.69 5.31
N TRP A 227 3.88 -41.85 4.30
CA TRP A 227 4.41 -40.74 3.51
C TRP A 227 3.81 -40.73 2.12
N ARG A 228 3.42 -39.54 1.65
CA ARG A 228 2.94 -39.34 0.28
C ARG A 228 3.53 -38.08 -0.31
N MET A 229 3.97 -38.16 -1.56
CA MET A 229 4.37 -37.02 -2.38
C MET A 229 3.12 -36.29 -2.83
N LEU A 230 3.16 -34.95 -2.84
CA LEU A 230 2.13 -34.11 -3.39
C LEU A 230 2.44 -33.75 -4.85
N ASP A 231 1.41 -33.68 -5.68
CA ASP A 231 1.57 -33.35 -7.12
C ASP A 231 2.04 -31.90 -7.35
N ARG A 232 1.79 -31.03 -6.39
CA ARG A 232 2.18 -29.62 -6.42
C ARG A 232 2.54 -29.13 -5.02
N LEU A 233 3.29 -28.03 -4.97
CA LEU A 233 3.55 -27.34 -3.70
C LEU A 233 2.23 -26.85 -3.10
N PRO A 234 1.91 -27.22 -1.84
CA PRO A 234 0.66 -26.86 -1.20
C PRO A 234 0.73 -25.51 -0.51
N ILE A 235 1.62 -24.62 -0.94
CA ILE A 235 1.81 -23.29 -0.36
C ILE A 235 1.67 -22.20 -1.42
N ALA A 236 1.07 -21.07 -1.03
CA ALA A 236 0.93 -19.89 -1.88
C ALA A 236 1.21 -18.61 -1.10
N PRO A 237 1.90 -17.61 -1.68
CA PRO A 237 2.10 -16.33 -1.03
C PRO A 237 0.77 -15.57 -0.93
N ALA A 238 0.54 -14.86 0.18
CA ALA A 238 -0.64 -14.04 0.40
C ALA A 238 -0.31 -12.54 0.33
N GLY A 239 -1.33 -11.70 0.12
CA GLY A 239 -1.20 -10.25 0.14
C GLY A 239 -1.17 -9.58 -1.22
N PHE A 240 -1.21 -10.33 -2.33
CA PHE A 240 -1.06 -9.80 -3.69
C PHE A 240 -2.39 -9.66 -4.45
N THR A 241 -3.45 -10.32 -4.02
CA THR A 241 -4.73 -10.30 -4.71
C THR A 241 -5.53 -9.02 -4.42
N ALA A 242 -6.59 -8.77 -5.21
CA ALA A 242 -7.46 -7.63 -4.99
C ALA A 242 -8.28 -7.76 -3.69
N GLU A 243 -8.64 -8.98 -3.33
CA GLU A 243 -9.38 -9.31 -2.10
C GLU A 243 -8.53 -9.07 -0.86
N GLU A 244 -7.21 -9.11 -0.99
CA GLU A 244 -6.23 -8.90 0.09
C GLU A 244 -5.70 -7.46 0.15
N ALA A 245 -6.39 -6.54 -0.50
CA ALA A 245 -6.01 -5.14 -0.52
C ALA A 245 -6.02 -4.52 0.87
N LEU A 246 -4.91 -3.89 1.25
CA LEU A 246 -4.78 -3.09 2.47
C LEU A 246 -5.49 -1.73 2.30
N LEU A 247 -5.20 -1.05 1.20
CA LEU A 247 -5.79 0.24 0.84
C LEU A 247 -7.05 0.02 -0.01
N PRO A 248 -8.11 0.81 0.21
CA PRO A 248 -9.28 0.79 -0.66
C PRO A 248 -8.88 1.26 -2.06
N ALA A 249 -9.22 0.48 -3.08
CA ALA A 249 -8.98 0.83 -4.47
C ALA A 249 -10.24 1.41 -5.12
N ALA A 250 -10.09 2.42 -5.96
CA ALA A 250 -11.17 2.82 -6.86
C ALA A 250 -11.29 1.81 -8.02
N PRO A 251 -12.49 1.61 -8.59
CA PRO A 251 -12.69 0.67 -9.69
C PRO A 251 -11.83 0.96 -10.95
N SER A 252 -11.37 2.20 -11.11
CA SER A 252 -10.50 2.64 -12.20
C SER A 252 -9.01 2.45 -11.92
N GLU A 253 -8.63 2.11 -10.69
CA GLU A 253 -7.23 1.97 -10.29
C GLU A 253 -6.68 0.60 -10.64
N HIS A 254 -5.47 0.59 -11.21
CA HIS A 254 -4.78 -0.67 -11.46
C HIS A 254 -4.12 -1.21 -10.18
N SER A 255 -4.33 -2.49 -9.89
CA SER A 255 -3.90 -3.15 -8.66
C SER A 255 -2.38 -3.05 -8.38
N ALA A 256 -1.54 -2.98 -9.42
CA ALA A 256 -0.08 -2.94 -9.27
C ALA A 256 0.42 -1.65 -8.61
N TYR A 257 -0.18 -0.49 -8.91
CA TYR A 257 0.21 0.77 -8.27
C TYR A 257 -0.19 0.81 -6.81
N ARG A 258 -1.36 0.23 -6.47
CA ARG A 258 -1.76 0.04 -5.08
C ARG A 258 -0.77 -0.87 -4.34
N LEU A 259 -0.35 -1.98 -4.96
CA LEU A 259 0.64 -2.89 -4.38
C LEU A 259 1.98 -2.20 -4.11
N LEU A 260 2.43 -1.27 -4.98
CA LEU A 260 3.60 -0.43 -4.73
C LEU A 260 3.44 0.40 -3.45
N SER A 261 2.32 1.12 -3.33
CA SER A 261 2.03 1.93 -2.14
C SER A 261 1.98 1.06 -0.88
N GLU A 262 1.32 -0.10 -0.94
CA GLU A 262 1.19 -1.02 0.19
C GLU A 262 2.52 -1.66 0.60
N TYR A 263 3.38 -2.00 -0.37
CA TYR A 263 4.70 -2.59 -0.11
C TYR A 263 5.61 -1.62 0.63
N PHE A 264 5.72 -0.38 0.15
CA PHE A 264 6.55 0.61 0.82
C PHE A 264 5.95 1.15 2.11
N ALA A 265 4.62 1.06 2.27
CA ALA A 265 3.93 1.47 3.49
C ALA A 265 4.02 0.43 4.62
N PHE A 266 3.81 -0.86 4.29
CA PHE A 266 3.69 -1.91 5.29
C PHE A 266 4.08 -3.28 4.72
N GLN A 267 5.38 -3.56 4.68
CA GLN A 267 5.95 -4.79 4.11
C GLN A 267 5.47 -6.06 4.82
N GLU A 268 5.16 -5.99 6.11
CA GLU A 268 4.71 -7.14 6.92
C GLU A 268 3.35 -7.71 6.46
N LYS A 269 2.61 -6.97 5.64
CA LYS A 269 1.44 -7.49 4.93
C LYS A 269 1.76 -8.71 4.07
N PHE A 270 2.99 -8.80 3.56
CA PHE A 270 3.45 -9.86 2.67
C PHE A 270 4.17 -11.02 3.40
N ASP A 271 4.20 -10.98 4.74
CA ASP A 271 4.74 -12.07 5.57
C ASP A 271 3.67 -13.15 5.87
N PHE A 272 2.65 -13.26 5.02
CA PHE A 272 1.61 -14.28 5.09
C PHE A 272 1.74 -15.27 3.94
N PHE A 273 1.34 -16.50 4.22
CA PHE A 273 1.17 -17.52 3.20
C PHE A 273 -0.01 -18.43 3.53
N ASP A 274 -0.54 -19.06 2.50
CA ASP A 274 -1.64 -20.00 2.59
C ASP A 274 -1.12 -21.42 2.37
N ILE A 275 -1.58 -22.36 3.20
CA ILE A 275 -1.37 -23.79 3.05
C ILE A 275 -2.66 -24.40 2.48
N ASP A 276 -2.58 -25.10 1.35
CA ASP A 276 -3.67 -25.87 0.76
C ASP A 276 -3.94 -27.12 1.61
N LEU A 277 -4.75 -26.95 2.65
CA LEU A 277 -5.08 -28.01 3.58
C LEU A 277 -5.91 -29.12 2.89
N PHE A 278 -6.71 -28.76 1.89
CA PHE A 278 -7.47 -29.72 1.10
C PHE A 278 -6.54 -30.72 0.38
N ALA A 279 -5.47 -30.22 -0.25
CA ALA A 279 -4.48 -31.08 -0.91
C ALA A 279 -3.74 -31.98 0.09
N LEU A 280 -3.41 -31.48 1.28
CA LEU A 280 -2.78 -32.26 2.34
C LEU A 280 -3.68 -33.38 2.84
N LEU A 281 -4.95 -33.07 3.09
CA LEU A 281 -5.93 -34.03 3.59
C LEU A 281 -6.30 -35.09 2.54
N ALA A 282 -6.33 -34.73 1.26
CA ALA A 282 -6.54 -35.69 0.17
C ALA A 282 -5.40 -36.72 0.06
N ALA A 283 -4.20 -36.34 0.49
CA ALA A 283 -3.02 -37.22 0.54
C ALA A 283 -2.85 -37.95 1.89
N SER A 284 -3.71 -37.69 2.89
CA SER A 284 -3.61 -38.24 4.25
C SER A 284 -4.74 -39.21 4.54
N PRO A 285 -4.61 -40.08 5.57
CA PRO A 285 -5.75 -40.87 6.07
C PRO A 285 -6.89 -39.98 6.53
N ALA A 286 -8.14 -40.41 6.29
CA ALA A 286 -9.33 -39.60 6.54
C ALA A 286 -9.54 -39.22 8.02
N ASP A 287 -9.06 -40.03 8.93
CA ASP A 287 -9.18 -39.88 10.38
C ASP A 287 -7.96 -39.22 11.04
N CYS A 288 -6.98 -38.74 10.23
CA CYS A 288 -5.77 -38.16 10.79
C CYS A 288 -6.09 -36.88 11.58
N SER A 289 -5.65 -36.86 12.84
CA SER A 289 -5.74 -35.67 13.72
C SER A 289 -4.48 -34.82 13.67
N ARG A 290 -3.38 -35.39 13.16
CA ARG A 290 -2.06 -34.76 13.06
C ARG A 290 -1.38 -35.17 11.76
N LEU A 291 -0.80 -34.19 11.07
CA LEU A 291 0.03 -34.43 9.87
C LEU A 291 1.26 -33.52 9.90
N THR A 292 2.33 -33.96 9.25
CA THR A 292 3.53 -33.15 9.06
C THR A 292 3.73 -32.91 7.56
N LEU A 293 3.76 -31.63 7.18
CA LEU A 293 4.12 -31.17 5.85
C LEU A 293 5.64 -31.02 5.78
N TRP A 294 6.25 -31.67 4.83
CA TRP A 294 7.66 -31.59 4.50
C TRP A 294 7.82 -30.84 3.17
N ILE A 295 8.45 -29.68 3.19
CA ILE A 295 8.74 -28.88 2.00
C ILE A 295 10.23 -29.05 1.72
N ALA A 296 10.55 -29.89 0.74
CA ALA A 296 11.93 -30.16 0.33
C ALA A 296 12.49 -28.96 -0.45
N LEU A 297 13.73 -28.61 -0.15
CA LEU A 297 14.38 -27.40 -0.62
C LEU A 297 15.53 -27.73 -1.55
N ASP A 298 15.64 -26.97 -2.62
CA ASP A 298 16.75 -26.99 -3.56
C ASP A 298 17.78 -25.89 -3.22
N ASP A 299 19.07 -26.20 -3.41
CA ASP A 299 20.21 -25.29 -3.23
C ASP A 299 20.33 -24.65 -1.83
N VAL A 300 19.76 -25.27 -0.78
CA VAL A 300 19.92 -24.86 0.61
C VAL A 300 20.80 -25.86 1.37
N ARG A 301 22.10 -25.63 1.33
CA ARG A 301 23.08 -26.47 2.01
C ARG A 301 23.08 -26.20 3.52
N ALA A 302 23.45 -27.20 4.31
CA ALA A 302 23.47 -27.09 5.78
C ALA A 302 24.44 -26.02 6.33
N ASP A 303 25.48 -25.67 5.57
CA ASP A 303 26.47 -24.62 5.90
C ASP A 303 26.13 -23.23 5.36
N ALA A 304 25.11 -23.13 4.51
CA ALA A 304 24.69 -21.86 3.91
C ALA A 304 24.23 -20.83 4.95
N PRO A 305 24.40 -19.52 4.71
CA PRO A 305 23.89 -18.46 5.59
C PRO A 305 22.39 -18.60 5.88
N ALA A 306 21.59 -18.92 4.87
CA ALA A 306 20.15 -19.15 5.01
C ALA A 306 19.83 -20.28 5.98
N ALA A 307 20.56 -21.42 5.89
CA ALA A 307 20.38 -22.55 6.79
C ALA A 307 20.67 -22.20 8.26
N ARG A 308 21.64 -21.32 8.52
CA ARG A 308 21.93 -20.86 9.90
C ARG A 308 20.77 -20.07 10.49
N VAL A 309 20.14 -19.22 9.70
CA VAL A 309 18.96 -18.46 10.11
C VAL A 309 17.77 -19.42 10.28
N LEU A 310 17.53 -20.32 9.33
CA LEU A 310 16.41 -21.27 9.37
C LEU A 310 16.49 -22.26 10.56
N ARG A 311 17.67 -22.54 11.12
CA ARG A 311 17.81 -23.36 12.34
C ARG A 311 17.14 -22.74 13.58
N THR A 312 16.84 -21.41 13.56
CA THR A 312 16.11 -20.75 14.64
C THR A 312 14.59 -20.88 14.49
N LEU A 313 14.13 -21.51 13.40
CA LEU A 313 12.70 -21.71 13.15
C LEU A 313 12.07 -22.59 14.23
N SER A 314 10.96 -22.12 14.76
CA SER A 314 10.13 -22.80 15.73
C SER A 314 8.65 -22.62 15.40
N GLN A 315 7.78 -23.36 16.09
CA GLN A 315 6.34 -23.19 15.98
C GLN A 315 5.86 -21.78 16.30
N ASP A 316 6.59 -21.04 17.15
CA ASP A 316 6.22 -19.68 17.57
C ASP A 316 6.38 -18.67 16.43
N ASN A 317 7.13 -19.02 15.38
CA ASN A 317 7.32 -18.19 14.19
C ASN A 317 6.20 -18.36 13.15
N LEU A 318 5.31 -19.32 13.32
CA LEU A 318 4.22 -19.62 12.39
C LEU A 318 2.88 -19.46 13.09
N VAL A 319 2.29 -18.28 12.97
CA VAL A 319 1.19 -17.86 13.81
C VAL A 319 -0.12 -17.91 13.04
N LEU A 320 -1.12 -18.61 13.60
CA LEU A 320 -2.48 -18.66 13.07
C LEU A 320 -3.35 -17.55 13.68
N GLY A 321 -4.47 -17.26 13.00
CA GLY A 321 -5.44 -16.28 13.49
C GLY A 321 -4.98 -14.83 13.33
N CYS A 322 -4.06 -14.56 12.42
CA CYS A 322 -3.50 -13.23 12.17
C CYS A 322 -4.13 -12.56 10.94
N THR A 323 -4.21 -11.23 10.99
CA THR A 323 -4.60 -10.37 9.88
C THR A 323 -3.90 -9.02 9.98
N PRO A 324 -3.50 -8.40 8.87
CA PRO A 324 -3.19 -6.99 8.89
C PRO A 324 -4.43 -6.20 9.30
N VAL A 325 -4.23 -5.15 10.08
CA VAL A 325 -5.27 -4.18 10.45
C VAL A 325 -4.86 -2.79 10.05
N ILE A 326 -5.80 -2.02 9.54
CA ILE A 326 -5.59 -0.67 9.07
C ILE A 326 -6.51 0.30 9.81
N ASN A 327 -5.98 1.45 10.19
CA ASN A 327 -6.72 2.51 10.86
C ASN A 327 -7.58 3.28 9.86
N LEU A 328 -8.67 2.68 9.42
CA LEU A 328 -9.69 3.27 8.56
C LEU A 328 -11.08 2.95 9.09
N PHE A 329 -11.95 3.96 9.14
CA PHE A 329 -13.33 3.81 9.59
C PHE A 329 -14.24 4.85 8.95
N THR A 330 -15.49 4.49 8.72
CA THR A 330 -16.49 5.38 8.13
C THR A 330 -17.28 6.08 9.23
N GLN A 331 -17.54 7.38 9.02
CA GLN A 331 -18.39 8.18 9.91
C GLN A 331 -19.11 9.30 9.13
N PRO A 332 -20.18 9.90 9.68
CA PRO A 332 -20.76 11.10 9.13
C PRO A 332 -19.82 12.29 9.33
N ALA A 333 -19.90 13.26 8.44
CA ALA A 333 -19.36 14.59 8.66
C ALA A 333 -20.44 15.50 9.29
N THR A 334 -20.00 16.56 9.94
CA THR A 334 -20.89 17.60 10.47
C THR A 334 -21.81 18.12 9.35
N PRO A 335 -23.15 18.12 9.55
CA PRO A 335 -24.10 18.57 8.53
C PRO A 335 -23.82 20.01 8.09
N ILE A 336 -23.71 20.24 6.79
CA ILE A 336 -23.36 21.54 6.21
C ILE A 336 -24.64 22.25 5.73
N ARG A 337 -24.95 23.42 6.31
CA ARG A 337 -26.05 24.25 5.81
C ARG A 337 -25.62 25.03 4.57
N ILE A 338 -26.21 24.69 3.43
CA ILE A 338 -25.99 25.39 2.16
C ILE A 338 -26.88 26.60 2.10
N ASN A 339 -26.28 27.80 2.10
CA ASN A 339 -26.99 29.09 2.09
C ASN A 339 -26.50 30.07 1.00
N HIS A 340 -25.63 29.59 0.10
CA HIS A 340 -25.05 30.37 -1.02
C HIS A 340 -24.30 31.66 -0.65
N ARG A 341 -24.00 31.87 0.64
CA ARG A 341 -23.18 32.99 1.09
C ARG A 341 -21.68 32.72 0.95
N ARG A 342 -21.30 31.49 0.70
CA ARG A 342 -19.92 31.03 0.51
C ARG A 342 -19.84 30.12 -0.71
N SER A 343 -18.74 30.18 -1.44
CA SER A 343 -18.46 29.32 -2.57
C SER A 343 -18.00 27.92 -2.11
N SER A 344 -17.32 27.83 -0.96
CA SER A 344 -16.87 26.59 -0.35
C SER A 344 -17.24 26.52 1.13
N TYR A 345 -17.45 25.32 1.64
CA TYR A 345 -17.90 25.02 2.99
C TYR A 345 -16.89 24.12 3.69
N PRO A 346 -16.53 24.39 4.97
CA PRO A 346 -15.65 23.51 5.71
C PRO A 346 -16.28 22.14 5.89
N LEU A 347 -15.50 21.09 5.69
CA LEU A 347 -15.90 19.69 5.87
C LEU A 347 -15.15 19.11 7.05
N MET A 348 -15.87 18.79 8.12
CA MET A 348 -15.31 18.27 9.36
C MET A 348 -15.98 16.95 9.75
N PRO A 349 -15.23 15.96 10.25
CA PRO A 349 -15.80 14.77 10.87
C PRO A 349 -16.64 15.12 12.10
N ASP A 350 -17.77 14.42 12.33
CA ASP A 350 -18.72 14.77 13.40
C ASP A 350 -18.41 14.09 14.75
N GLU A 351 -17.99 12.82 14.72
CA GLU A 351 -17.89 12.00 15.94
C GLU A 351 -16.62 12.23 16.77
N MET A 352 -15.60 12.87 16.20
CA MET A 352 -14.29 13.04 16.84
C MET A 352 -13.75 14.45 16.65
N PRO A 353 -12.92 14.95 17.62
CA PRO A 353 -12.20 16.20 17.43
C PRO A 353 -11.35 16.17 16.15
N GLY A 354 -11.28 17.26 15.41
CA GLY A 354 -10.52 17.35 14.17
C GLY A 354 -9.03 17.01 14.32
N SER A 355 -8.43 17.34 15.47
CA SER A 355 -7.04 16.97 15.81
C SER A 355 -6.81 15.46 15.93
N ALA A 356 -7.88 14.69 16.18
CA ALA A 356 -7.84 13.23 16.37
C ALA A 356 -8.31 12.45 15.13
N CYS A 357 -8.74 13.16 14.10
CA CYS A 357 -9.33 12.56 12.91
C CYS A 357 -8.88 13.30 11.65
N GLU A 358 -8.58 12.55 10.58
CA GLU A 358 -8.27 13.07 9.26
C GLU A 358 -9.15 12.38 8.23
N ILE A 359 -9.67 13.14 7.28
CA ILE A 359 -10.47 12.59 6.18
C ILE A 359 -9.54 11.88 5.19
N TYR A 360 -9.81 10.59 4.96
CA TYR A 360 -9.15 9.78 3.95
C TYR A 360 -9.86 9.89 2.60
N SER A 361 -11.19 9.78 2.59
CA SER A 361 -12.02 9.89 1.39
C SER A 361 -13.42 10.40 1.72
N ILE A 362 -14.05 11.02 0.73
CA ILE A 362 -15.47 11.37 0.75
C ILE A 362 -16.22 10.27 0.03
N ASP A 363 -17.11 9.59 0.72
CA ASP A 363 -17.78 8.39 0.21
C ASP A 363 -19.12 8.71 -0.45
N SER A 364 -19.88 9.69 0.11
CA SER A 364 -21.12 10.18 -0.48
C SER A 364 -21.46 11.60 -0.04
N VAL A 365 -22.08 12.35 -0.92
CA VAL A 365 -22.60 13.72 -0.65
C VAL A 365 -24.05 13.76 -1.06
N GLN A 366 -24.95 14.09 -0.13
CA GLN A 366 -26.39 14.17 -0.34
C GLN A 366 -26.93 15.50 0.18
N LEU A 367 -27.72 16.19 -0.61
CA LEU A 367 -28.41 17.40 -0.20
C LEU A 367 -29.86 17.08 0.19
N LEU A 368 -30.19 17.31 1.45
CA LEU A 368 -31.51 17.15 2.03
C LEU A 368 -32.23 18.49 1.98
N ARG A 369 -33.38 18.51 1.33
CA ARG A 369 -34.26 19.70 1.27
C ARG A 369 -35.60 19.38 1.88
N LYS A 370 -36.09 20.27 2.73
CA LYS A 370 -37.45 20.21 3.24
C LYS A 370 -38.30 21.19 2.41
N SER A 371 -39.32 20.68 1.71
CA SER A 371 -40.34 21.44 1.02
C SER A 371 -41.67 21.23 1.71
N GLN A 372 -42.64 22.14 1.48
CA GLN A 372 -44.02 21.97 1.94
C GLN A 372 -44.69 20.68 1.40
N GLN A 373 -44.17 20.13 0.32
CA GLN A 373 -44.64 18.89 -0.35
C GLN A 373 -43.89 17.64 0.09
N GLY A 374 -42.89 17.70 1.00
CA GLY A 374 -42.10 16.59 1.48
C GLY A 374 -40.62 16.86 1.53
N SER A 375 -39.82 15.85 1.95
CA SER A 375 -38.36 15.93 1.91
C SER A 375 -37.82 15.31 0.62
N SER A 376 -36.96 16.04 -0.08
CA SER A 376 -36.22 15.56 -1.26
C SER A 376 -34.76 15.35 -0.93
N VAL A 377 -34.18 14.27 -1.45
CA VAL A 377 -32.76 13.96 -1.35
C VAL A 377 -32.15 14.03 -2.74
N THR A 378 -31.12 14.85 -2.91
CA THR A 378 -30.36 14.95 -4.15
C THR A 378 -28.95 14.45 -3.90
N GLU A 379 -28.51 13.44 -4.65
CA GLU A 379 -27.15 12.90 -4.59
C GLU A 379 -26.24 13.72 -5.51
N PHE A 380 -25.02 13.98 -5.03
CA PHE A 380 -23.97 14.69 -5.74
C PHE A 380 -22.83 13.72 -6.04
N PHE A 381 -22.26 13.82 -7.23
CA PHE A 381 -21.15 12.99 -7.69
C PHE A 381 -19.83 13.77 -7.67
N PRO A 382 -18.67 13.09 -7.55
CA PRO A 382 -17.38 13.77 -7.67
C PRO A 382 -17.26 14.44 -9.05
N TYR A 383 -16.87 15.71 -9.10
CA TYR A 383 -16.70 16.45 -10.36
C TYR A 383 -15.64 15.82 -11.25
N TYR A 384 -14.48 15.49 -10.67
CA TYR A 384 -13.41 14.77 -11.34
C TYR A 384 -13.65 13.26 -11.26
N SER A 385 -14.60 12.76 -12.04
CA SER A 385 -14.89 11.34 -12.14
C SER A 385 -14.96 10.94 -13.60
N LEU A 386 -14.39 9.78 -13.95
CA LEU A 386 -14.49 9.21 -15.30
C LEU A 386 -15.93 8.79 -15.69
N ARG A 387 -16.88 8.86 -14.74
CA ARG A 387 -18.29 8.46 -14.91
C ARG A 387 -19.23 9.58 -15.36
N HIS A 388 -18.70 10.67 -15.88
CA HIS A 388 -19.54 11.76 -16.42
C HIS A 388 -20.54 11.31 -17.49
N GLY A 389 -20.24 10.25 -18.27
CA GLY A 389 -21.11 9.71 -19.30
C GLY A 389 -22.34 8.95 -18.77
N GLU A 390 -22.24 8.32 -17.60
CA GLU A 390 -23.35 7.58 -16.98
C GLU A 390 -24.41 8.52 -16.36
N ALA A 391 -24.02 9.74 -16.05
CA ALA A 391 -24.89 10.76 -15.45
C ALA A 391 -25.67 11.61 -16.48
N ALA A 392 -25.62 11.28 -17.77
CA ALA A 392 -26.27 12.04 -18.84
C ALA A 392 -27.80 12.20 -18.67
N SER A 393 -28.44 11.35 -17.86
CA SER A 393 -29.86 11.43 -17.52
C SER A 393 -30.15 12.14 -16.18
N ARG A 394 -29.12 12.51 -15.38
CA ARG A 394 -29.28 13.17 -14.08
C ARG A 394 -28.74 14.59 -14.18
N LYS A 395 -29.55 15.57 -13.83
CA LYS A 395 -29.22 17.01 -13.78
C LYS A 395 -27.89 17.17 -13.02
N GLY A 396 -26.82 17.52 -13.75
CA GLY A 396 -25.42 17.53 -13.31
C GLY A 396 -25.16 18.25 -11.97
N HIS A 397 -25.26 17.49 -10.88
CA HIS A 397 -24.96 17.95 -9.53
C HIS A 397 -23.66 17.30 -9.10
N TYR A 398 -22.62 18.11 -8.92
CA TYR A 398 -21.29 17.62 -8.62
C TYR A 398 -20.74 18.30 -7.36
N TRP A 399 -19.79 17.62 -6.71
CA TRP A 399 -19.01 18.18 -5.63
C TRP A 399 -17.53 18.18 -5.97
N LEU A 400 -16.83 19.16 -5.44
CA LEU A 400 -15.38 19.29 -5.45
C LEU A 400 -14.91 19.43 -4.02
N ALA A 401 -13.90 18.69 -3.63
CA ALA A 401 -13.22 18.86 -2.36
C ALA A 401 -11.80 19.37 -2.60
N HIS A 402 -11.39 20.29 -1.77
CA HIS A 402 -10.02 20.80 -1.73
C HIS A 402 -9.46 20.65 -0.33
N ARG A 403 -8.21 20.20 -0.24
CA ARG A 403 -7.46 20.15 1.02
C ARG A 403 -6.46 21.28 1.04
N ASP A 404 -6.52 22.08 2.07
CA ASP A 404 -5.59 23.18 2.33
C ASP A 404 -4.47 22.67 3.24
N GLU A 405 -3.24 22.60 2.73
CA GLU A 405 -2.07 22.11 3.47
C GLU A 405 -1.64 23.10 4.57
N GLU A 406 -1.79 24.40 4.36
CA GLU A 406 -1.45 25.41 5.36
C GLU A 406 -2.40 25.33 6.56
N LEU A 407 -3.70 25.09 6.31
CA LEU A 407 -4.67 24.83 7.37
C LEU A 407 -4.43 23.49 8.06
N ALA A 408 -3.98 22.45 7.34
CA ALA A 408 -3.67 21.16 7.93
C ALA A 408 -2.54 21.25 8.98
N ASP A 409 -1.55 22.10 8.72
CA ASP A 409 -0.43 22.33 9.64
C ASP A 409 -0.82 23.24 10.80
N ALA A 410 -1.68 24.25 10.56
CA ALA A 410 -2.09 25.25 11.54
C ALA A 410 -3.23 24.78 12.46
N GLU A 411 -4.27 24.17 11.87
CA GLU A 411 -5.49 23.74 12.55
C GLU A 411 -5.95 22.38 12.01
N ALA A 412 -5.36 21.32 12.51
CA ALA A 412 -5.71 19.96 12.12
C ALA A 412 -7.21 19.67 12.29
N GLY A 413 -7.86 19.21 11.22
CA GLY A 413 -9.30 18.92 11.15
C GLY A 413 -10.13 19.96 10.40
N HIS A 414 -9.54 21.09 10.03
CA HIS A 414 -10.18 22.14 9.24
C HIS A 414 -9.64 22.22 7.80
N GLU A 415 -8.77 21.30 7.44
CA GLU A 415 -8.06 21.29 6.17
C GLU A 415 -8.92 21.01 4.94
N TYR A 416 -10.13 20.45 5.08
CA TYR A 416 -10.98 20.12 3.96
C TYR A 416 -12.10 21.12 3.75
N SER A 417 -12.31 21.51 2.49
CA SER A 417 -13.45 22.30 2.05
C SER A 417 -14.21 21.59 0.94
N LEU A 418 -15.54 21.75 0.91
CA LEU A 418 -16.45 21.17 -0.06
C LEU A 418 -17.12 22.28 -0.86
N THR A 419 -17.09 22.17 -2.19
CA THR A 419 -17.79 23.07 -3.12
C THR A 419 -18.80 22.26 -3.92
N LEU A 420 -20.03 22.78 -4.05
CA LEU A 420 -21.07 22.19 -4.89
C LEU A 420 -21.17 22.96 -6.19
N VAL A 421 -21.01 22.26 -7.32
CA VAL A 421 -20.96 22.85 -8.65
C VAL A 421 -21.94 22.16 -9.60
N ASP A 422 -22.30 22.86 -10.66
CA ASP A 422 -23.02 22.31 -11.79
C ASP A 422 -22.06 21.73 -12.83
N ARG A 423 -22.61 21.32 -13.97
CA ARG A 423 -21.83 20.73 -15.07
C ARG A 423 -20.81 21.72 -15.67
N ASP A 424 -21.10 23.01 -15.61
CA ASP A 424 -20.27 24.08 -16.18
C ASP A 424 -19.29 24.67 -15.16
N PHE A 425 -19.07 23.96 -14.05
CA PHE A 425 -18.23 24.41 -12.93
C PHE A 425 -18.72 25.70 -12.24
N SER A 426 -19.95 26.10 -12.49
CA SER A 426 -20.55 27.24 -11.82
C SER A 426 -21.11 26.86 -10.44
N PRO A 427 -21.00 27.71 -9.42
CA PRO A 427 -21.64 27.45 -8.14
C PRO A 427 -23.14 27.24 -8.35
N LEU A 428 -23.61 26.08 -7.88
CA LEU A 428 -25.01 25.71 -8.09
C LEU A 428 -25.93 26.66 -7.35
N LYS A 429 -26.83 27.31 -8.06
CA LYS A 429 -27.95 28.11 -7.49
C LYS A 429 -29.04 27.13 -7.04
N LEU A 430 -28.83 26.47 -5.91
CA LEU A 430 -29.79 25.57 -5.29
C LEU A 430 -30.61 26.31 -4.25
N ASP A 431 -31.83 25.82 -3.99
CA ASP A 431 -32.57 26.23 -2.80
C ASP A 431 -31.82 25.83 -1.53
N GLU A 432 -32.01 26.58 -0.43
CA GLU A 432 -31.40 26.27 0.86
C GLU A 432 -31.65 24.81 1.26
N GLY A 433 -30.61 24.14 1.77
CA GLY A 433 -30.67 22.75 2.19
C GLY A 433 -29.56 22.39 3.15
N THR A 434 -29.59 21.16 3.64
CA THR A 434 -28.52 20.61 4.47
C THR A 434 -27.79 19.52 3.72
N ALA A 435 -26.49 19.69 3.48
CA ALA A 435 -25.65 18.66 2.92
C ALA A 435 -25.26 17.65 4.02
N SER A 436 -25.57 16.38 3.79
CA SER A 436 -25.13 15.24 4.57
C SER A 436 -24.00 14.57 3.82
N VAL A 437 -22.84 14.47 4.45
CA VAL A 437 -21.63 13.89 3.86
C VAL A 437 -21.18 12.69 4.69
N ARG A 438 -20.87 11.60 4.02
CA ARG A 438 -20.25 10.43 4.64
C ARG A 438 -18.79 10.38 4.23
N VAL A 439 -17.91 10.18 5.20
CA VAL A 439 -16.47 10.18 5.01
C VAL A 439 -15.84 8.93 5.61
N THR A 440 -14.78 8.47 4.99
CA THR A 440 -13.83 7.51 5.59
C THR A 440 -12.68 8.29 6.19
N CYS A 441 -12.30 7.95 7.42
CA CYS A 441 -11.34 8.70 8.22
C CYS A 441 -10.23 7.81 8.76
N THR A 442 -9.15 8.46 9.21
CA THR A 442 -8.06 7.88 10.02
C THR A 442 -7.92 8.62 11.35
N ASN A 443 -7.27 7.98 12.33
CA ASN A 443 -6.91 8.64 13.59
C ASN A 443 -5.52 9.30 13.54
N ARG A 444 -5.05 9.74 12.37
CA ARG A 444 -3.72 10.37 12.20
C ARG A 444 -2.60 9.50 12.81
N ASN A 445 -1.75 10.06 13.64
CA ASN A 445 -0.65 9.38 14.31
C ASN A 445 -1.01 8.81 15.70
N LEU A 446 -2.26 8.97 16.16
CA LEU A 446 -2.68 8.47 17.47
C LEU A 446 -2.48 6.95 17.65
N PRO A 447 -2.71 6.11 16.63
CA PRO A 447 -2.49 4.66 16.76
C PRO A 447 -1.05 4.29 17.12
N HIS A 448 -0.05 5.05 16.65
CA HIS A 448 1.35 4.78 16.95
C HIS A 448 1.70 4.89 18.44
N GLY A 449 0.95 5.72 19.18
CA GLY A 449 1.09 5.88 20.63
C GLY A 449 0.39 4.81 21.47
N LEU A 450 -0.35 3.88 20.87
CA LEU A 450 -1.05 2.82 21.58
C LEU A 450 -0.06 1.82 22.20
N GLN A 451 -0.41 1.32 23.38
CA GLN A 451 0.23 0.13 23.92
C GLN A 451 -0.23 -1.09 23.13
N TYR A 452 0.67 -2.03 22.86
CA TYR A 452 0.41 -3.23 22.09
C TYR A 452 1.04 -4.47 22.75
N GLY A 453 0.58 -5.67 22.33
CA GLY A 453 1.11 -6.95 22.79
C GLY A 453 0.60 -7.39 24.17
N ARG A 454 -0.47 -6.79 24.69
CA ARG A 454 -1.00 -7.14 26.02
C ARG A 454 -1.69 -8.51 25.99
N PRO A 455 -1.44 -9.39 26.97
CA PRO A 455 -2.10 -10.71 27.05
C PRO A 455 -3.62 -10.62 27.15
N SER A 456 -4.15 -9.53 27.73
CA SER A 456 -5.59 -9.29 27.86
C SER A 456 -6.25 -8.81 26.56
N GLY A 457 -5.47 -8.53 25.54
CA GLY A 457 -5.91 -7.94 24.28
C GLY A 457 -5.65 -6.43 24.20
N ASP A 458 -5.51 -5.93 22.98
CA ASP A 458 -5.29 -4.52 22.65
C ASP A 458 -6.49 -3.95 21.88
N LEU A 459 -7.23 -4.82 21.19
CA LEU A 459 -8.37 -4.48 20.36
C LEU A 459 -9.62 -5.25 20.82
N SER A 460 -10.79 -4.67 20.60
CA SER A 460 -12.10 -5.30 20.77
C SER A 460 -12.92 -5.22 19.50
N THR A 461 -13.78 -6.19 19.27
CA THR A 461 -14.77 -6.22 18.19
C THR A 461 -16.11 -6.68 18.70
N GLU A 462 -17.19 -6.28 18.04
CA GLU A 462 -18.55 -6.72 18.32
C GLU A 462 -18.90 -8.03 17.58
N ALA A 463 -18.01 -8.51 16.71
CA ALA A 463 -18.19 -9.77 15.97
C ALA A 463 -18.03 -11.00 16.87
N ALA A 464 -18.50 -12.16 16.42
CA ALA A 464 -18.52 -13.43 17.17
C ALA A 464 -17.14 -13.86 17.73
N ALA A 465 -16.04 -13.49 17.06
CA ALA A 465 -14.68 -13.71 17.55
C ALA A 465 -14.25 -12.77 18.69
N GLY A 466 -15.08 -11.80 19.09
CA GLY A 466 -14.79 -10.83 20.16
C GLY A 466 -14.70 -11.44 21.56
N SER A 467 -15.05 -12.72 21.75
CA SER A 467 -14.81 -13.46 23.00
C SER A 467 -13.34 -13.80 23.25
N PHE A 468 -12.51 -13.76 22.21
CA PHE A 468 -11.06 -14.00 22.31
C PHE A 468 -10.30 -12.67 22.41
N PRO A 469 -9.19 -12.63 23.19
CA PRO A 469 -8.31 -11.45 23.18
C PRO A 469 -7.74 -11.21 21.79
N ILE A 470 -7.80 -9.97 21.32
CA ILE A 470 -7.22 -9.57 20.06
C ILE A 470 -5.97 -8.72 20.36
N ARG A 471 -4.80 -9.24 20.07
CA ARG A 471 -3.52 -8.58 20.33
C ARG A 471 -2.91 -8.01 19.06
N MET A 472 -2.29 -6.87 19.15
CA MET A 472 -1.41 -6.34 18.10
C MET A 472 -0.02 -6.93 18.27
N LEU A 473 0.49 -7.62 17.25
CA LEU A 473 1.83 -8.21 17.25
C LEU A 473 2.91 -7.18 16.89
N ARG A 474 2.51 -6.07 16.28
CA ARG A 474 3.40 -4.98 15.86
C ARG A 474 2.90 -3.65 16.38
N ARG A 475 3.85 -2.76 16.65
CA ARG A 475 3.51 -1.37 16.93
C ARG A 475 2.84 -0.78 15.70
N PRO A 476 1.67 -0.12 15.82
CA PRO A 476 1.05 0.57 14.69
C PRO A 476 2.02 1.56 14.04
N THR A 477 2.07 1.56 12.71
CA THR A 477 2.95 2.47 11.95
C THR A 477 2.48 3.92 12.09
N LEU A 478 3.37 4.87 11.81
CA LEU A 478 2.97 6.26 11.63
C LEU A 478 2.11 6.39 10.37
N SER A 479 1.12 7.27 10.42
CA SER A 479 0.43 7.72 9.22
C SER A 479 1.30 8.74 8.49
N TYR A 480 1.34 8.68 7.16
CA TYR A 480 2.08 9.66 6.37
C TYR A 480 1.36 9.97 5.06
N ARG A 481 1.69 11.12 4.47
CA ARG A 481 1.28 11.48 3.11
C ARG A 481 2.50 11.50 2.20
N GLN A 482 2.28 11.18 0.93
CA GLN A 482 3.30 11.41 -0.08
C GLN A 482 3.51 12.92 -0.24
N ALA A 483 4.77 13.34 -0.35
CA ALA A 483 5.11 14.74 -0.50
C ALA A 483 4.56 15.28 -1.84
N THR A 484 3.76 16.35 -1.76
CA THR A 484 3.17 17.01 -2.92
C THR A 484 4.09 18.06 -3.55
N VAL A 485 5.20 18.37 -2.88
CA VAL A 485 6.12 19.46 -3.24
C VAL A 485 7.20 18.98 -4.22
N GLY A 486 7.59 19.83 -5.16
CA GLY A 486 8.82 19.64 -5.97
C GLY A 486 8.67 18.86 -7.27
N GLY A 487 7.51 18.86 -7.91
CA GLY A 487 7.32 18.22 -9.22
C GLY A 487 7.14 16.70 -9.19
N ASN A 488 7.13 16.07 -8.00
CA ASN A 488 6.93 14.63 -7.83
C ASN A 488 5.60 14.16 -8.43
N GLN A 489 4.53 14.94 -8.27
CA GLN A 489 3.22 14.65 -8.84
C GLN A 489 3.26 14.60 -10.37
N TRP A 490 3.98 15.56 -11.00
CA TRP A 490 4.13 15.56 -12.45
C TRP A 490 5.00 14.39 -12.94
N GLY A 491 6.05 14.04 -12.20
CA GLY A 491 6.84 12.83 -12.43
C GLY A 491 5.96 11.58 -12.42
N LEU A 492 5.05 11.46 -11.45
CA LEU A 492 4.10 10.36 -11.38
C LEU A 492 3.18 10.34 -12.60
N ILE A 493 2.56 11.46 -12.97
CA ILE A 493 1.69 11.57 -14.14
C ILE A 493 2.45 11.15 -15.42
N ALA A 494 3.69 11.61 -15.56
CA ALA A 494 4.54 11.23 -16.70
C ALA A 494 4.84 9.73 -16.72
N HIS A 495 5.05 9.10 -15.55
CA HIS A 495 5.28 7.65 -15.45
C HIS A 495 4.03 6.82 -15.73
N LEU A 496 2.84 7.35 -15.44
CA LEU A 496 1.58 6.69 -15.79
C LEU A 496 1.35 6.59 -17.30
N ALA A 497 1.97 7.46 -18.08
CA ALA A 497 1.98 7.45 -19.55
C ALA A 497 3.07 6.54 -20.15
N LEU A 498 3.76 5.72 -19.34
CA LEU A 498 4.89 4.91 -19.79
C LEU A 498 4.48 3.81 -20.78
N ASN A 499 5.12 3.86 -21.95
CA ASN A 499 5.05 2.87 -23.01
C ASN A 499 6.07 1.73 -22.79
N HIS A 500 6.05 0.69 -23.64
CA HIS A 500 6.99 -0.45 -23.65
C HIS A 500 8.48 -0.11 -23.55
N ARG A 501 8.89 1.11 -23.86
CA ARG A 501 10.29 1.57 -23.77
C ARG A 501 10.84 1.53 -22.35
N SER A 502 9.97 1.55 -21.33
CA SER A 502 10.39 1.45 -19.93
C SER A 502 10.89 0.06 -19.52
N LEU A 503 10.75 -0.96 -20.36
CA LEU A 503 11.24 -2.32 -20.12
C LEU A 503 12.64 -2.59 -20.71
N THR A 504 13.26 -1.62 -21.36
CA THR A 504 14.62 -1.72 -21.92
C THR A 504 15.69 -1.34 -20.91
N GLN A 505 16.97 -1.57 -21.23
CA GLN A 505 18.09 -1.09 -20.39
C GLN A 505 18.03 0.42 -20.11
N GLU A 506 17.54 1.20 -21.09
CA GLU A 506 17.28 2.63 -20.93
C GLU A 506 16.13 2.92 -19.95
N GLY A 507 15.29 1.92 -19.65
CA GLY A 507 14.18 2.02 -18.71
C GLY A 507 14.55 1.86 -17.23
N LEU A 508 15.76 1.40 -16.90
CA LEU A 508 16.18 1.23 -15.51
C LEU A 508 16.13 2.55 -14.70
N PRO A 509 16.64 3.69 -15.18
CA PRO A 509 16.48 4.96 -14.48
C PRO A 509 15.03 5.38 -14.29
N ALA A 510 14.16 5.12 -15.28
CA ALA A 510 12.74 5.42 -15.18
C ALA A 510 12.03 4.53 -14.15
N LEU A 511 12.35 3.23 -14.13
CA LEU A 511 11.83 2.28 -13.13
C LEU A 511 12.23 2.69 -11.71
N THR A 512 13.52 2.96 -11.48
CA THR A 512 14.01 3.38 -10.16
C THR A 512 13.43 4.72 -9.72
N ALA A 513 13.30 5.69 -10.64
CA ALA A 513 12.64 6.97 -10.37
C ALA A 513 11.17 6.77 -9.98
N MET A 514 10.44 5.91 -10.70
CA MET A 514 9.05 5.59 -10.36
C MET A 514 8.94 4.92 -9.00
N LEU A 515 9.78 3.92 -8.68
CA LEU A 515 9.77 3.26 -7.38
C LEU A 515 10.02 4.25 -6.24
N ARG A 516 10.92 5.23 -6.44
CA ARG A 516 11.21 6.30 -5.46
C ARG A 516 10.00 7.21 -5.19
N LEU A 517 9.09 7.39 -6.16
CA LEU A 517 7.86 8.16 -5.94
C LEU A 517 6.91 7.48 -4.95
N TYR A 518 6.93 6.16 -4.84
CA TYR A 518 6.11 5.38 -3.91
C TYR A 518 6.80 5.10 -2.58
N ALA A 519 8.13 5.13 -2.55
CA ALA A 519 8.91 4.89 -1.35
C ALA A 519 8.79 6.08 -0.38
N GLN A 520 8.86 5.79 0.92
CA GLN A 520 9.02 6.84 1.92
C GLN A 520 10.40 7.48 1.74
N GLN A 521 10.44 8.81 1.58
CA GLN A 521 11.68 9.54 1.30
C GLN A 521 12.74 9.36 2.38
N ASP A 522 12.34 9.24 3.64
CA ASP A 522 13.23 9.07 4.79
C ASP A 522 13.57 7.61 5.12
N SER A 523 13.06 6.65 4.36
CA SER A 523 13.31 5.23 4.60
C SER A 523 14.60 4.75 3.91
N ALA A 524 15.68 4.64 4.68
CA ALA A 524 16.95 4.07 4.19
C ALA A 524 16.80 2.63 3.67
N VAL A 525 15.85 1.87 4.23
CA VAL A 525 15.54 0.50 3.77
C VAL A 525 14.96 0.52 2.36
N SER A 526 13.96 1.37 2.11
CA SER A 526 13.33 1.50 0.79
C SER A 526 14.34 1.99 -0.26
N GLN A 527 15.18 2.97 0.08
CA GLN A 527 16.23 3.46 -0.81
C GLN A 527 17.21 2.34 -1.18
N ARG A 528 17.70 1.58 -0.18
CA ARG A 528 18.60 0.45 -0.42
C ARG A 528 17.98 -0.62 -1.32
N GLN A 529 16.70 -0.94 -1.15
CA GLN A 529 16.00 -1.90 -2.01
C GLN A 529 15.90 -1.41 -3.46
N ILE A 530 15.60 -0.12 -3.67
CA ILE A 530 15.51 0.46 -5.00
C ILE A 530 16.87 0.52 -5.68
N ASP A 531 17.91 0.89 -4.94
CA ASP A 531 19.31 0.91 -5.44
C ASP A 531 19.83 -0.49 -5.73
N GLY A 532 19.28 -1.52 -5.07
CA GLY A 532 19.55 -2.93 -5.33
C GLY A 532 19.05 -3.44 -6.69
N VAL A 533 18.28 -2.65 -7.45
CA VAL A 533 17.90 -2.96 -8.84
C VAL A 533 19.04 -2.52 -9.75
N THR A 534 19.91 -3.43 -10.17
CA THR A 534 21.18 -3.11 -10.84
C THR A 534 21.10 -3.17 -12.35
N ALA A 535 20.24 -4.01 -12.93
CA ALA A 535 20.06 -4.09 -14.38
C ALA A 535 18.64 -4.51 -14.76
N LEU A 536 18.20 -4.02 -15.93
CA LEU A 536 16.93 -4.38 -16.53
C LEU A 536 17.16 -4.70 -18.00
N SER A 537 16.65 -5.83 -18.47
CA SER A 537 16.69 -6.21 -19.87
C SER A 537 15.46 -7.02 -20.25
N HIS A 538 15.18 -7.18 -21.52
CA HIS A 538 14.06 -7.95 -22.00
C HIS A 538 14.43 -8.77 -23.23
N ARG A 539 13.70 -9.86 -23.47
CA ARG A 539 13.78 -10.63 -24.70
C ARG A 539 12.39 -11.13 -25.12
N PRO A 540 12.14 -11.30 -26.42
CA PRO A 540 10.94 -11.96 -26.88
C PRO A 540 10.84 -13.38 -26.33
N ALA A 541 9.65 -13.78 -25.92
CA ALA A 541 9.37 -15.12 -25.41
C ALA A 541 8.03 -15.64 -25.93
N THR A 542 7.85 -16.95 -25.85
CA THR A 542 6.58 -17.60 -26.17
C THR A 542 6.24 -18.56 -25.04
N ALA A 543 4.99 -18.59 -24.62
CA ALA A 543 4.54 -19.47 -23.55
C ALA A 543 3.09 -19.91 -23.73
N TRP A 544 2.74 -21.03 -23.10
CA TRP A 544 1.37 -21.43 -22.87
C TRP A 544 0.82 -20.63 -21.69
N VAL A 545 -0.21 -19.84 -21.94
CA VAL A 545 -0.84 -19.02 -20.91
C VAL A 545 -2.28 -19.45 -20.73
N ARG A 546 -2.69 -19.61 -19.49
CA ARG A 546 -4.07 -19.96 -19.12
C ARG A 546 -4.95 -18.72 -19.23
N GLN A 547 -5.94 -18.76 -20.10
CA GLN A 547 -6.96 -17.73 -20.24
C GLN A 547 -8.34 -18.26 -19.81
N ALA A 548 -9.32 -17.38 -19.66
CA ALA A 548 -10.68 -17.75 -19.27
C ALA A 548 -11.33 -18.76 -20.24
N GLN A 549 -10.92 -18.75 -21.51
CA GLN A 549 -11.43 -19.62 -22.57
C GLN A 549 -10.58 -20.89 -22.82
N GLY A 550 -9.51 -21.12 -22.03
CA GLY A 550 -8.59 -22.23 -22.16
C GLY A 550 -7.12 -21.81 -22.27
N ASN A 551 -6.24 -22.78 -22.55
CA ASN A 551 -4.81 -22.49 -22.72
C ASN A 551 -4.54 -21.96 -24.13
N ALA A 552 -3.83 -20.82 -24.23
CA ALA A 552 -3.41 -20.24 -25.50
C ALA A 552 -1.87 -20.15 -25.58
N TYR A 553 -1.31 -20.42 -26.75
CA TYR A 553 0.11 -20.21 -27.02
C TYR A 553 0.30 -18.77 -27.47
N LEU A 554 0.88 -17.96 -26.61
CA LEU A 554 1.01 -16.52 -26.82
C LEU A 554 2.47 -16.11 -27.04
N ARG A 555 2.66 -15.01 -27.76
CA ARG A 555 3.92 -14.27 -27.80
C ARG A 555 3.91 -13.22 -26.70
N GLY A 556 5.03 -13.07 -26.03
CA GLY A 556 5.19 -12.12 -24.94
C GLY A 556 6.63 -11.69 -24.77
N ILE A 557 6.91 -11.16 -23.60
CA ILE A 557 8.22 -10.60 -23.24
C ILE A 557 8.69 -11.24 -21.93
N GLU A 558 9.90 -11.82 -21.96
CA GLU A 558 10.62 -12.18 -20.75
C GLU A 558 11.40 -10.96 -20.29
N VAL A 559 11.06 -10.43 -19.12
CA VAL A 559 11.74 -9.32 -18.47
C VAL A 559 12.76 -9.87 -17.49
N ARG A 560 14.00 -9.49 -17.62
CA ARG A 560 15.10 -9.91 -16.76
C ARG A 560 15.54 -8.75 -15.89
N VAL A 561 15.48 -8.93 -14.59
CA VAL A 561 15.90 -7.95 -13.59
C VAL A 561 17.04 -8.55 -12.78
N SER A 562 18.18 -7.86 -12.74
CA SER A 562 19.28 -8.22 -11.85
C SER A 562 19.14 -7.49 -10.53
N LEU A 563 19.13 -8.24 -9.43
CA LEU A 563 19.01 -7.71 -8.08
C LEU A 563 20.26 -8.01 -7.28
N ASP A 564 20.68 -7.04 -6.46
CA ASP A 564 21.68 -7.22 -5.43
C ASP A 564 21.02 -7.84 -4.19
N GLU A 565 21.30 -9.08 -3.91
CA GLU A 565 20.69 -9.85 -2.82
C GLU A 565 20.94 -9.22 -1.44
N GLU A 566 22.10 -8.56 -1.25
CA GLU A 566 22.44 -7.90 0.01
C GLU A 566 21.51 -6.70 0.30
N ALA A 567 21.02 -6.03 -0.73
CA ALA A 567 20.10 -4.92 -0.57
C ALA A 567 18.75 -5.34 0.05
N TYR A 568 18.39 -6.61 -0.06
CA TYR A 568 17.13 -7.18 0.45
C TYR A 568 17.30 -7.95 1.76
N ALA A 569 18.47 -7.89 2.38
CA ALA A 569 18.71 -8.52 3.69
C ALA A 569 17.73 -7.97 4.73
N GLY A 570 16.98 -8.86 5.38
CA GLY A 570 15.96 -8.53 6.39
C GLY A 570 14.59 -8.10 5.84
N THR A 571 14.44 -7.89 4.53
CA THR A 571 13.14 -7.57 3.89
C THR A 571 12.66 -8.65 2.94
N GLY A 572 13.57 -9.45 2.42
CA GLY A 572 13.33 -10.54 1.47
C GLY A 572 13.14 -10.07 0.04
N LEU A 573 13.60 -10.91 -0.87
CA LEU A 573 13.63 -10.66 -2.30
C LEU A 573 12.32 -11.07 -2.99
N HIS A 574 11.70 -12.17 -2.52
CA HIS A 574 10.50 -12.72 -3.14
C HIS A 574 9.35 -11.71 -3.25
N ALA A 575 9.02 -10.99 -2.15
CA ALA A 575 7.90 -10.05 -2.16
C ALA A 575 8.14 -8.89 -3.14
N PHE A 576 9.37 -8.39 -3.24
CA PHE A 576 9.73 -7.35 -4.18
C PHE A 576 9.70 -7.86 -5.64
N ALA A 577 10.15 -9.08 -5.88
CA ALA A 577 10.05 -9.73 -7.19
C ALA A 577 8.60 -9.89 -7.64
N GLN A 578 7.71 -10.36 -6.75
CA GLN A 578 6.27 -10.45 -7.02
C GLN A 578 5.65 -9.09 -7.32
N LEU A 579 6.06 -8.04 -6.59
CA LEU A 579 5.63 -6.67 -6.86
C LEU A 579 6.00 -6.22 -8.27
N LEU A 580 7.26 -6.45 -8.69
CA LEU A 580 7.72 -6.14 -10.04
C LEU A 580 6.99 -6.95 -11.12
N ASP A 581 6.69 -8.23 -10.85
CA ASP A 581 5.92 -9.08 -11.75
C ASP A 581 4.52 -8.52 -12.02
N HIS A 582 3.83 -8.04 -10.97
CA HIS A 582 2.55 -7.34 -11.10
C HIS A 582 2.68 -6.03 -11.89
N LEU A 583 3.75 -5.27 -11.64
CA LEU A 583 4.00 -4.00 -12.31
C LEU A 583 4.26 -4.18 -13.81
N PHE A 584 5.08 -5.14 -14.19
CA PHE A 584 5.40 -5.38 -15.61
C PHE A 584 4.20 -5.91 -16.40
N GLY A 585 3.24 -6.57 -15.76
CA GLY A 585 1.97 -6.94 -16.37
C GLY A 585 1.16 -5.75 -16.90
N LEU A 586 1.39 -4.53 -16.39
CA LEU A 586 0.77 -3.29 -16.89
C LEU A 586 1.21 -2.88 -18.30
N HIS A 587 2.39 -3.31 -18.73
CA HIS A 587 3.00 -2.83 -19.96
C HIS A 587 2.70 -3.69 -21.18
N VAL A 588 1.85 -4.71 -21.06
CA VAL A 588 1.49 -5.61 -22.16
C VAL A 588 -0.02 -5.70 -22.37
N HIS A 589 -0.39 -5.96 -23.62
CA HIS A 589 -1.80 -6.12 -24.03
C HIS A 589 -2.38 -7.47 -23.59
N LEU A 590 -3.72 -7.56 -23.54
CA LEU A 590 -4.46 -8.76 -23.15
C LEU A 590 -4.09 -10.04 -23.93
N ASN A 591 -3.64 -9.92 -25.17
CA ASN A 591 -3.22 -11.05 -26.02
C ASN A 591 -1.71 -11.29 -25.97
N SER A 592 -1.03 -10.80 -24.97
CA SER A 592 0.39 -10.97 -24.73
C SER A 592 0.64 -11.27 -23.26
N PHE A 593 1.87 -11.61 -22.90
CA PHE A 593 2.25 -11.86 -21.52
C PHE A 593 3.60 -11.23 -21.21
N THR A 594 3.82 -10.97 -19.92
CA THR A 594 5.16 -10.78 -19.36
C THR A 594 5.52 -11.97 -18.49
N GLN A 595 6.80 -12.30 -18.45
CA GLN A 595 7.38 -13.25 -17.51
C GLN A 595 8.60 -12.63 -16.87
N LEU A 596 8.55 -12.42 -15.56
CA LEU A 596 9.69 -11.92 -14.81
C LEU A 596 10.68 -13.03 -14.50
N VAL A 597 11.96 -12.77 -14.77
CA VAL A 597 13.10 -13.60 -14.35
C VAL A 597 14.04 -12.73 -13.52
N VAL A 598 14.23 -13.10 -12.28
CA VAL A 598 15.13 -12.42 -11.36
C VAL A 598 16.49 -13.09 -11.40
N LEU A 599 17.53 -12.31 -11.61
CA LEU A 599 18.92 -12.77 -11.67
C LEU A 599 19.70 -12.20 -10.49
N SER A 600 20.62 -12.99 -9.96
CA SER A 600 21.62 -12.50 -9.01
C SER A 600 22.58 -11.51 -9.71
N HIS A 601 22.78 -10.34 -9.11
CA HIS A 601 23.77 -9.37 -9.61
C HIS A 601 25.19 -9.93 -9.57
N VAL A 602 25.52 -10.69 -8.52
CA VAL A 602 26.88 -11.22 -8.28
C VAL A 602 27.18 -12.42 -9.16
N SER A 603 26.27 -13.40 -9.21
CA SER A 603 26.54 -14.67 -9.88
C SER A 603 25.94 -14.79 -11.29
N GLY A 604 25.03 -13.88 -11.67
CA GLY A 604 24.25 -13.96 -12.91
C GLY A 604 23.29 -15.15 -12.97
N LYS A 605 23.20 -15.97 -11.89
CA LYS A 605 22.28 -17.11 -11.83
C LYS A 605 20.84 -16.65 -11.71
N GLU A 606 19.92 -17.46 -12.23
CA GLU A 606 18.49 -17.28 -12.03
C GLU A 606 18.15 -17.60 -10.58
N LEU A 607 17.60 -16.59 -9.88
CA LEU A 607 17.13 -16.72 -8.50
C LEU A 607 15.67 -17.15 -8.44
N MET A 608 14.87 -16.61 -9.36
CA MET A 608 13.43 -16.83 -9.41
C MET A 608 12.90 -16.62 -10.83
N ARG A 609 11.93 -17.43 -11.22
CA ARG A 609 11.15 -17.28 -12.45
C ARG A 609 9.67 -17.23 -12.11
N CYS A 610 9.02 -16.12 -12.40
CA CYS A 610 7.58 -15.98 -12.24
C CYS A 610 6.83 -16.74 -13.36
N LEU A 611 5.58 -17.08 -13.09
CA LEU A 611 4.70 -17.63 -14.12
C LEU A 611 4.36 -16.54 -15.15
N PRO A 612 4.11 -16.91 -16.44
CA PRO A 612 3.67 -15.95 -17.43
C PRO A 612 2.37 -15.24 -16.98
N ARG A 613 2.43 -13.92 -16.91
CA ARG A 613 1.31 -13.05 -16.52
C ARG A 613 0.69 -12.39 -17.74
N ASN A 614 -0.60 -12.55 -17.91
CA ASN A 614 -1.35 -11.88 -18.98
C ASN A 614 -1.28 -10.36 -18.82
N GLY A 615 -1.20 -9.66 -19.93
CA GLY A 615 -1.36 -8.21 -19.97
C GLY A 615 -2.77 -7.79 -19.60
N THR A 616 -2.90 -6.57 -19.12
CA THR A 616 -4.16 -5.97 -18.67
C THR A 616 -4.64 -4.84 -19.57
N LEU A 617 -3.77 -4.37 -20.48
CA LEU A 617 -4.12 -3.33 -21.44
C LEU A 617 -5.07 -3.87 -22.50
N THR A 618 -6.25 -3.26 -22.62
CA THR A 618 -7.13 -3.46 -23.79
C THR A 618 -6.54 -2.69 -24.98
N LEU A 619 -6.54 -3.30 -26.16
CA LEU A 619 -6.29 -2.56 -27.39
C LEU A 619 -7.43 -1.56 -27.57
N ALA A 620 -7.11 -0.27 -27.56
CA ALA A 620 -8.06 0.80 -27.84
C ALA A 620 -8.45 0.80 -29.33
#